data_bb57c514c9334b23c89079f42b0ce5b0
#
_entry.id   bb57c514c9334b23c89079f42b0ce5b0
#
_cell.length_a   1.000
_cell.length_b   1.000
_cell.length_c   1.000
_cell.angle_alpha   90.00
_cell.angle_beta   90.00
_cell.angle_gamma   90.00
#
_symmetry.space_group_name_H-M   'P 1'
#
loop_
_entity.id
_entity.type
_entity.pdbx_description
1 polymer ?
#
loop_
_entity_poly.entity_id
_entity_poly.type
_entity_poly.pdbx_seq_one_letter_code
_entity_poly.pdbx_strand_id
1 'polypeptide(L)'
;MKYYILIIFLSVFYSCTSQNVSPEKKTYDKLFEKVSNKGKWGNKDKKGTVNYIDNNKILNALKLPKKGISVSLSFNITQDSSQINHSDFDEITKYNHQASSVEFKGYDWATDNYSISYHGFTVSHMDGLAHLGQGGKLYNGYDASNITSQGFEELGIEAFSGGIMSKGVLIDIPLLYGKEYLDAGTKITINDILKFEEKYNVKIEKGDIVLIRTGRWSEKSIKGDSDYSKVSAGVDYKITSLLYERQVSVLGSDGTNDAQPSGIPEEGSPVHKLTLVSMGMPLLDNLNLEQISKEAKKQNKWEFFISVQPLRFKGGTGSPVNAIALF
;
A
#
# COMPACT_ATOMS: atom_id res chain seq x y z
N MET A 1 -79.01 3.80 -1.23
CA MET A 1 -77.82 4.15 -2.04
C MET A 1 -76.66 3.34 -1.48
N LYS A 2 -76.17 2.34 -2.25
CA LYS A 2 -74.97 1.52 -1.87
C LYS A 2 -73.76 2.09 -2.61
N TYR A 3 -72.76 2.56 -1.85
CA TYR A 3 -71.53 3.02 -2.41
C TYR A 3 -70.56 1.83 -2.52
N TYR A 4 -70.10 1.52 -3.75
CA TYR A 4 -69.02 0.58 -4.02
C TYR A 4 -67.69 1.36 -4.01
N ILE A 5 -66.80 1.01 -3.08
CA ILE A 5 -65.44 1.52 -3.04
C ILE A 5 -64.59 0.64 -3.94
N LEU A 6 -64.10 1.21 -5.04
CA LEU A 6 -63.20 0.52 -5.96
C LEU A 6 -61.76 0.70 -5.44
N ILE A 7 -61.16 -0.37 -4.89
CA ILE A 7 -59.77 -0.37 -4.47
C ILE A 7 -58.90 -0.73 -5.71
N ILE A 8 -58.20 0.28 -6.23
CA ILE A 8 -57.19 0.07 -7.30
C ILE A 8 -55.88 -0.38 -6.65
N PHE A 9 -55.51 -1.64 -6.85
CA PHE A 9 -54.17 -2.15 -6.50
C PHE A 9 -53.17 -1.64 -7.54
N LEU A 10 -52.34 -0.65 -7.17
CA LEU A 10 -51.17 -0.25 -7.97
C LEU A 10 -50.05 -1.26 -7.66
N SER A 11 -49.84 -2.21 -8.56
CA SER A 11 -48.66 -3.08 -8.54
C SER A 11 -47.44 -2.29 -9.01
N VAL A 12 -46.60 -1.87 -8.06
CA VAL A 12 -45.28 -1.29 -8.38
C VAL A 12 -44.39 -2.45 -8.80
N PHE A 13 -44.15 -2.59 -10.10
CA PHE A 13 -43.10 -3.46 -10.61
C PHE A 13 -41.76 -2.80 -10.29
N TYR A 14 -41.06 -3.28 -9.26
CA TYR A 14 -39.64 -3.04 -9.10
C TYR A 14 -38.90 -3.76 -10.23
N SER A 15 -38.58 -3.02 -11.30
CA SER A 15 -37.64 -3.49 -12.31
C SER A 15 -36.25 -3.56 -11.65
N CYS A 16 -35.85 -4.77 -11.32
CA CYS A 16 -34.46 -5.05 -10.93
C CYS A 16 -33.61 -4.93 -12.21
N THR A 17 -33.13 -3.72 -12.50
CA THR A 17 -32.13 -3.54 -13.54
C THR A 17 -30.86 -4.22 -13.05
N SER A 18 -30.56 -5.41 -13.58
CA SER A 18 -29.23 -5.99 -13.46
C SER A 18 -28.25 -4.99 -14.07
N GLN A 19 -27.47 -4.30 -13.22
CA GLN A 19 -26.37 -3.48 -13.71
C GLN A 19 -25.47 -4.41 -14.55
N ASN A 20 -25.32 -4.12 -15.82
CA ASN A 20 -24.40 -4.84 -16.66
C ASN A 20 -22.97 -4.57 -16.19
N VAL A 21 -22.41 -5.52 -15.46
CA VAL A 21 -21.02 -5.48 -14.97
C VAL A 21 -20.06 -5.41 -16.17
N SER A 22 -19.11 -4.48 -16.14
CA SER A 22 -18.14 -4.28 -17.23
C SER A 22 -17.29 -5.54 -17.48
N PRO A 23 -16.75 -5.74 -18.70
CA PRO A 23 -15.82 -6.83 -18.99
C PRO A 23 -14.57 -6.77 -18.10
N GLU A 24 -14.08 -5.57 -17.81
CA GLU A 24 -12.95 -5.30 -16.93
C GLU A 24 -13.24 -5.77 -15.50
N LYS A 25 -14.43 -5.45 -14.99
CA LYS A 25 -14.86 -5.91 -13.67
C LYS A 25 -14.96 -7.43 -13.59
N LYS A 26 -15.49 -8.09 -14.63
CA LYS A 26 -15.52 -9.57 -14.67
C LYS A 26 -14.12 -10.17 -14.66
N THR A 27 -13.16 -9.54 -15.34
CA THR A 27 -11.76 -9.97 -15.36
C THR A 27 -11.12 -9.79 -13.99
N TYR A 28 -11.39 -8.65 -13.34
CA TYR A 28 -10.96 -8.36 -11.98
C TYR A 28 -11.52 -9.37 -10.97
N ASP A 29 -12.82 -9.67 -11.03
CA ASP A 29 -13.45 -10.61 -10.09
C ASP A 29 -12.84 -12.01 -10.20
N LYS A 30 -12.58 -12.48 -11.43
CA LYS A 30 -11.87 -13.76 -11.65
C LYS A 30 -10.46 -13.74 -11.07
N LEU A 31 -9.75 -12.60 -11.20
CA LEU A 31 -8.41 -12.47 -10.65
C LEU A 31 -8.46 -12.44 -9.12
N PHE A 32 -9.45 -11.75 -8.53
CA PHE A 32 -9.64 -11.69 -7.09
C PHE A 32 -9.74 -13.09 -6.47
N GLU A 33 -10.53 -13.98 -7.07
CA GLU A 33 -10.63 -15.37 -6.64
C GLU A 33 -9.34 -16.16 -6.89
N LYS A 34 -8.70 -15.95 -8.06
CA LYS A 34 -7.47 -16.67 -8.45
C LYS A 34 -6.30 -16.42 -7.49
N VAL A 35 -6.12 -15.18 -7.02
CA VAL A 35 -4.98 -14.80 -6.17
C VAL A 35 -5.25 -14.93 -4.68
N SER A 36 -6.34 -15.60 -4.30
CA SER A 36 -6.73 -15.75 -2.90
C SER A 36 -5.79 -16.68 -2.13
N ASN A 37 -5.30 -16.17 -1.00
CA ASN A 37 -4.54 -16.97 -0.02
C ASN A 37 -5.39 -17.34 1.21
N LYS A 38 -6.72 -17.20 1.13
CA LYS A 38 -7.61 -17.56 2.23
C LYS A 38 -7.38 -18.99 2.71
N GLY A 39 -7.14 -19.17 4.01
CA GLY A 39 -6.90 -20.46 4.63
C GLY A 39 -5.52 -21.07 4.38
N LYS A 40 -4.68 -20.51 3.53
CA LYS A 40 -3.38 -21.06 3.14
C LYS A 40 -2.44 -21.31 4.32
N TRP A 41 -2.45 -20.43 5.31
CA TRP A 41 -1.66 -20.57 6.54
C TRP A 41 -2.54 -20.85 7.76
N GLY A 42 -3.75 -21.37 7.53
CA GLY A 42 -4.75 -21.68 8.55
C GLY A 42 -5.75 -20.53 8.76
N ASN A 43 -6.91 -20.88 9.33
CA ASN A 43 -8.04 -19.96 9.47
C ASN A 43 -7.79 -18.80 10.47
N LYS A 44 -6.75 -18.91 11.30
CA LYS A 44 -6.36 -17.88 12.27
C LYS A 44 -5.14 -17.09 11.84
N ASP A 45 -4.68 -17.25 10.59
CA ASP A 45 -3.54 -16.50 10.09
C ASP A 45 -3.83 -15.00 10.07
N LYS A 46 -2.86 -14.22 10.53
CA LYS A 46 -2.88 -12.76 10.67
C LYS A 46 -1.78 -12.06 9.88
N LYS A 47 -0.90 -12.82 9.22
CA LYS A 47 0.31 -12.32 8.56
C LYS A 47 0.27 -12.35 7.05
N GLY A 48 -0.63 -13.15 6.48
CA GLY A 48 -0.78 -13.25 5.03
C GLY A 48 0.53 -13.59 4.32
N THR A 49 0.85 -12.86 3.26
CA THR A 49 2.05 -13.12 2.43
C THR A 49 3.38 -12.92 3.16
N VAL A 50 3.40 -12.23 4.31
CA VAL A 50 4.61 -12.13 5.14
C VAL A 50 5.09 -13.50 5.64
N ASN A 51 4.21 -14.50 5.69
CA ASN A 51 4.57 -15.88 5.95
C ASN A 51 5.51 -16.51 4.89
N TYR A 52 5.70 -15.86 3.75
CA TYR A 52 6.73 -16.31 2.77
C TYR A 52 8.16 -15.95 3.17
N ILE A 53 8.33 -15.05 4.15
CA ILE A 53 9.64 -14.69 4.69
C ILE A 53 9.99 -15.68 5.79
N ASP A 54 10.86 -16.61 5.48
CA ASP A 54 11.44 -17.54 6.46
C ASP A 54 12.81 -17.04 6.97
N ASN A 55 13.36 -17.73 7.96
CA ASN A 55 14.65 -17.39 8.55
C ASN A 55 15.79 -17.39 7.51
N ASN A 56 15.76 -18.32 6.55
CA ASN A 56 16.78 -18.39 5.50
C ASN A 56 16.69 -17.19 4.56
N LYS A 57 15.48 -16.75 4.24
CA LYS A 57 15.27 -15.54 3.43
C LYS A 57 15.88 -14.31 4.10
N ILE A 58 15.65 -14.13 5.40
CA ILE A 58 16.24 -13.02 6.18
C ILE A 58 17.77 -13.13 6.21
N LEU A 59 18.31 -14.30 6.55
CA LEU A 59 19.76 -14.52 6.61
C LEU A 59 20.44 -14.29 5.26
N ASN A 60 19.79 -14.66 4.16
CA ASN A 60 20.32 -14.39 2.82
C ASN A 60 20.22 -12.90 2.46
N ALA A 61 19.14 -12.22 2.83
CA ALA A 61 19.00 -10.79 2.63
C ALA A 61 20.08 -9.99 3.39
N LEU A 62 20.43 -10.40 4.61
CA LEU A 62 21.51 -9.79 5.40
C LEU A 62 22.90 -9.92 4.77
N LYS A 63 23.10 -10.79 3.79
CA LYS A 63 24.36 -10.91 3.04
C LYS A 63 24.47 -9.89 1.90
N LEU A 64 23.37 -9.19 1.53
CA LEU A 64 23.35 -8.24 0.44
C LEU A 64 24.11 -6.95 0.72
N PRO A 65 24.04 -6.34 1.91
CA PRO A 65 24.81 -5.13 2.22
C PRO A 65 26.31 -5.40 2.15
N LYS A 66 27.04 -4.52 1.43
CA LYS A 66 28.50 -4.61 1.29
C LYS A 66 29.20 -3.30 1.63
N LYS A 67 28.45 -2.20 1.71
CA LYS A 67 29.00 -0.85 1.89
C LYS A 67 28.51 -0.18 3.18
N GLY A 68 27.49 -0.74 3.85
CA GLY A 68 26.90 -0.13 5.04
C GLY A 68 26.18 1.19 4.76
N ILE A 69 25.73 1.43 3.53
CA ILE A 69 24.99 2.62 3.15
C ILE A 69 23.51 2.40 3.45
N SER A 70 22.97 3.17 4.40
CA SER A 70 21.56 3.17 4.73
C SER A 70 20.81 4.29 4.00
N VAL A 71 19.62 3.97 3.50
CA VAL A 71 18.71 4.91 2.84
C VAL A 71 17.34 4.81 3.49
N SER A 72 16.85 5.94 4.03
CA SER A 72 15.47 6.07 4.49
C SER A 72 14.53 6.16 3.30
N LEU A 73 13.44 5.42 3.37
CA LEU A 73 12.38 5.40 2.35
C LEU A 73 11.19 6.27 2.76
N SER A 74 11.39 7.22 3.66
CA SER A 74 10.33 8.10 4.15
C SER A 74 10.78 9.56 4.13
N PHE A 75 9.81 10.46 3.97
CA PHE A 75 10.03 11.87 4.23
C PHE A 75 9.88 12.18 5.73
N ASN A 76 10.45 13.29 6.15
CA ASN A 76 10.13 13.85 7.46
C ASN A 76 8.63 14.20 7.49
N ILE A 77 7.96 13.82 8.56
CA ILE A 77 6.59 14.25 8.80
C ILE A 77 6.67 15.71 9.26
N THR A 78 6.02 16.60 8.54
CA THR A 78 6.02 18.04 8.82
C THR A 78 4.60 18.60 8.82
N GLN A 79 4.44 19.77 9.43
CA GLN A 79 3.19 20.55 9.37
C GLN A 79 3.12 21.39 8.08
N ASP A 80 4.07 21.24 7.18
CA ASP A 80 4.11 21.98 5.94
C ASP A 80 2.91 21.60 5.06
N SER A 81 2.07 22.58 4.78
CA SER A 81 0.89 22.42 3.92
C SER A 81 1.23 21.97 2.50
N SER A 82 2.48 22.19 2.03
CA SER A 82 2.94 21.71 0.73
C SER A 82 3.01 20.18 0.64
N GLN A 83 3.04 19.49 1.78
CA GLN A 83 2.98 18.03 1.86
C GLN A 83 1.56 17.51 2.08
N ILE A 84 0.61 18.40 2.35
CA ILE A 84 -0.80 18.04 2.51
C ILE A 84 -1.39 17.80 1.12
N ASN A 85 -2.10 16.74 0.97
CA ASN A 85 -2.74 16.39 -0.28
C ASN A 85 -4.05 17.14 -0.43
N HIS A 86 -4.25 17.81 -1.56
CA HIS A 86 -5.50 18.46 -1.92
C HIS A 86 -6.50 17.41 -2.46
N SER A 87 -6.99 16.52 -1.61
CA SER A 87 -8.10 15.62 -1.95
C SER A 87 -9.27 15.88 -1.03
N ASP A 88 -10.45 15.43 -1.40
CA ASP A 88 -11.64 15.48 -0.53
C ASP A 88 -11.45 14.71 0.79
N PHE A 89 -10.32 14.02 0.94
CA PHE A 89 -9.85 13.35 2.15
C PHE A 89 -8.87 14.18 2.99
N ASP A 90 -8.71 15.48 2.71
CA ASP A 90 -7.75 16.38 3.42
C ASP A 90 -7.95 16.44 4.94
N GLU A 91 -9.14 16.11 5.43
CA GLU A 91 -9.36 15.98 6.86
C GLU A 91 -8.66 14.76 7.48
N ILE A 92 -8.25 13.79 6.67
CA ILE A 92 -7.68 12.52 7.13
C ILE A 92 -6.19 12.65 7.42
N THR A 93 -5.48 13.53 6.72
CA THR A 93 -4.01 13.68 6.89
C THR A 93 -3.69 14.84 7.82
N LYS A 94 -4.16 14.78 9.07
CA LYS A 94 -3.82 15.77 10.08
C LYS A 94 -2.59 15.31 10.86
N TYR A 95 -1.62 16.20 10.97
CA TYR A 95 -0.47 16.05 11.85
C TYR A 95 -0.43 17.20 12.85
N ASN A 96 -0.25 16.85 14.09
CA ASN A 96 -0.01 17.81 15.16
C ASN A 96 1.17 17.35 16.00
N HIS A 97 2.14 18.23 16.22
CA HIS A 97 3.27 18.01 17.08
C HIS A 97 3.43 19.20 18.03
N GLN A 98 3.57 18.91 19.29
CA GLN A 98 3.87 19.87 20.33
C GLN A 98 5.06 19.39 21.15
N ALA A 99 6.09 20.22 21.21
CA ALA A 99 7.20 20.03 22.11
C ALA A 99 7.08 21.02 23.28
N SER A 100 7.44 20.58 24.47
CA SER A 100 7.51 21.44 25.64
C SER A 100 8.79 21.16 26.43
N SER A 101 9.32 22.18 27.07
CA SER A 101 10.46 22.09 27.99
C SER A 101 9.99 22.32 29.42
N VAL A 102 10.43 21.48 30.31
CA VAL A 102 10.14 21.57 31.78
C VAL A 102 11.43 21.43 32.54
N GLU A 103 11.77 22.45 33.37
CA GLU A 103 12.85 22.32 34.34
C GLU A 103 12.35 21.53 35.55
N PHE A 104 13.09 20.49 35.92
CA PHE A 104 12.81 19.70 37.10
C PHE A 104 14.11 19.26 37.77
N LYS A 105 14.28 19.63 39.05
CA LYS A 105 15.46 19.30 39.89
C LYS A 105 16.81 19.66 39.25
N GLY A 106 16.89 20.83 38.59
CA GLY A 106 18.09 21.31 37.91
C GLY A 106 18.41 20.64 36.58
N TYR A 107 17.45 19.93 36.00
CA TYR A 107 17.55 19.37 34.66
C TYR A 107 16.50 20.02 33.75
N ASP A 108 16.88 20.27 32.49
CA ASP A 108 15.96 20.68 31.44
C ASP A 108 15.47 19.43 30.70
N TRP A 109 14.17 19.17 30.78
CA TRP A 109 13.53 18.07 30.10
C TRP A 109 12.74 18.56 28.88
N ALA A 110 12.90 17.91 27.75
CA ALA A 110 12.01 18.09 26.61
C ALA A 110 11.03 16.91 26.53
N THR A 111 9.78 17.22 26.25
CA THR A 111 8.71 16.23 26.04
C THR A 111 7.97 16.55 24.76
N ASP A 112 7.46 15.51 24.13
CA ASP A 112 6.76 15.62 22.86
C ASP A 112 5.39 14.94 22.93
N ASN A 113 4.43 15.53 22.23
CA ASN A 113 3.15 14.93 21.94
C ASN A 113 2.91 15.07 20.42
N TYR A 114 2.57 13.97 19.74
CA TYR A 114 2.19 14.03 18.34
C TYR A 114 0.96 13.16 18.07
N SER A 115 0.11 13.63 17.19
CA SER A 115 -0.97 12.87 16.58
C SER A 115 -0.87 12.94 15.06
N ILE A 116 -1.21 11.85 14.38
CA ILE A 116 -1.06 11.75 12.94
C ILE A 116 -2.17 10.87 12.35
N SER A 117 -2.88 11.40 11.35
CA SER A 117 -3.72 10.63 10.45
C SER A 117 -2.89 10.30 9.22
N TYR A 118 -2.36 9.07 9.11
CA TYR A 118 -1.34 8.70 8.12
C TYR A 118 -1.91 8.03 6.87
N HIS A 119 -3.09 7.42 6.94
CA HIS A 119 -3.75 6.91 5.76
C HIS A 119 -4.14 8.06 4.83
N GLY A 120 -3.53 8.11 3.67
CA GLY A 120 -3.69 9.21 2.73
C GLY A 120 -2.55 9.23 1.72
N PHE A 121 -2.21 10.43 1.20
CA PHE A 121 -1.34 10.53 0.04
C PHE A 121 0.03 11.17 0.32
N THR A 122 0.40 11.42 1.58
CA THR A 122 1.64 12.16 1.90
C THR A 122 2.58 11.43 2.84
N VAL A 123 2.05 10.78 3.86
CA VAL A 123 2.87 10.11 4.88
C VAL A 123 3.23 8.71 4.41
N SER A 124 4.51 8.35 4.49
CA SER A 124 4.94 6.97 4.25
C SER A 124 4.38 6.06 5.32
N HIS A 125 3.57 5.09 4.93
CA HIS A 125 2.89 4.20 5.85
C HIS A 125 2.78 2.78 5.33
N MET A 126 2.46 1.88 6.21
CA MET A 126 2.12 0.49 5.92
C MET A 126 0.64 0.27 6.17
N ASP A 127 -0.06 -0.23 5.17
CA ASP A 127 -1.41 -0.76 5.33
C ASP A 127 -1.37 -2.20 5.82
N GLY A 128 -1.98 -2.41 6.99
CA GLY A 128 -2.19 -3.73 7.55
C GLY A 128 -3.41 -4.43 6.95
N LEU A 129 -3.58 -5.72 7.26
CA LEU A 129 -4.65 -6.55 6.69
C LEU A 129 -6.05 -6.19 7.21
N ALA A 130 -6.16 -5.30 8.19
CA ALA A 130 -7.41 -4.74 8.69
C ALA A 130 -7.78 -3.40 8.02
N HIS A 131 -6.92 -2.84 7.13
CA HIS A 131 -7.15 -1.52 6.55
C HIS A 131 -8.33 -1.48 5.59
N LEU A 132 -8.49 -2.51 4.76
CA LEU A 132 -9.50 -2.54 3.71
C LEU A 132 -10.25 -3.87 3.70
N GLY A 133 -11.56 -3.81 3.49
CA GLY A 133 -12.43 -4.97 3.32
C GLY A 133 -13.22 -4.94 2.02
N GLN A 134 -13.79 -6.07 1.64
CA GLN A 134 -14.72 -6.19 0.52
C GLN A 134 -15.90 -7.08 0.90
N GLY A 135 -17.12 -6.62 0.61
CA GLY A 135 -18.34 -7.37 0.93
C GLY A 135 -18.49 -7.71 2.42
N GLY A 136 -18.07 -6.81 3.31
CA GLY A 136 -18.08 -7.01 4.76
C GLY A 136 -17.01 -7.98 5.28
N LYS A 137 -16.05 -8.40 4.45
CA LYS A 137 -14.96 -9.30 4.84
C LYS A 137 -13.58 -8.66 4.61
N LEU A 138 -12.70 -8.94 5.54
CA LEU A 138 -11.26 -8.65 5.49
C LEU A 138 -10.51 -9.91 5.05
N TYR A 139 -9.18 -9.81 4.97
CA TYR A 139 -8.32 -10.96 4.69
C TYR A 139 -8.72 -12.18 5.51
N ASN A 140 -8.55 -13.37 4.92
CA ASN A 140 -8.82 -14.67 5.51
C ASN A 140 -10.29 -14.90 5.95
N GLY A 141 -11.21 -13.99 5.55
CA GLY A 141 -12.63 -14.07 5.82
C GLY A 141 -13.06 -13.51 7.17
N TYR A 142 -12.18 -12.80 7.88
CA TYR A 142 -12.55 -12.06 9.09
C TYR A 142 -13.67 -11.06 8.80
N ASP A 143 -14.53 -10.82 9.78
CA ASP A 143 -15.70 -9.97 9.62
C ASP A 143 -15.35 -8.50 9.88
N ALA A 144 -15.57 -7.62 8.89
CA ALA A 144 -15.30 -6.20 9.03
C ALA A 144 -16.21 -5.50 10.06
N SER A 145 -17.37 -6.10 10.41
CA SER A 145 -18.25 -5.56 11.45
C SER A 145 -17.64 -5.60 12.86
N ASN A 146 -16.56 -6.36 13.04
CA ASN A 146 -15.82 -6.43 14.32
C ASN A 146 -14.81 -5.27 14.47
N ILE A 147 -14.65 -4.41 13.48
CA ILE A 147 -13.84 -3.20 13.60
C ILE A 147 -14.54 -2.23 14.55
N THR A 148 -13.86 -1.77 15.59
CA THR A 148 -14.36 -0.84 16.59
C THR A 148 -13.54 0.44 16.63
N SER A 149 -13.94 1.41 17.44
CA SER A 149 -13.11 2.61 17.71
C SER A 149 -11.77 2.30 18.40
N GLN A 150 -11.58 1.07 18.90
CA GLN A 150 -10.32 0.57 19.46
C GLN A 150 -9.48 -0.20 18.43
N GLY A 151 -9.93 -0.26 17.17
CA GLY A 151 -9.29 -1.00 16.09
C GLY A 151 -9.84 -2.41 15.90
N PHE A 152 -9.01 -3.30 15.37
CA PHE A 152 -9.36 -4.68 15.04
C PHE A 152 -8.25 -5.66 15.45
N GLU A 153 -8.41 -6.31 16.60
CA GLU A 153 -7.35 -7.13 17.22
C GLU A 153 -7.00 -8.40 16.42
N GLU A 154 -7.94 -8.95 15.64
CA GLU A 154 -7.71 -10.18 14.88
C GLU A 154 -6.72 -10.00 13.73
N LEU A 155 -6.67 -8.81 13.09
CA LEU A 155 -5.74 -8.48 12.01
C LEU A 155 -4.94 -7.21 12.29
N GLY A 156 -4.77 -6.87 13.58
CA GLY A 156 -4.04 -5.67 13.99
C GLY A 156 -2.60 -5.66 13.51
N ILE A 157 -2.07 -4.46 13.34
CA ILE A 157 -0.70 -4.21 12.85
C ILE A 157 0.38 -4.85 13.74
N GLU A 158 0.06 -5.11 15.00
CA GLU A 158 0.96 -5.81 15.93
C GLU A 158 1.29 -7.25 15.51
N ALA A 159 0.56 -7.84 14.56
CA ALA A 159 0.95 -9.11 13.94
C ALA A 159 2.34 -9.04 13.29
N PHE A 160 2.78 -7.82 12.95
CA PHE A 160 4.09 -7.53 12.36
C PHE A 160 5.09 -6.92 13.37
N SER A 161 4.83 -7.05 14.68
CA SER A 161 5.64 -6.44 15.76
C SER A 161 7.10 -6.93 15.80
N GLY A 162 7.43 -8.04 15.16
CA GLY A 162 8.80 -8.49 14.94
C GLY A 162 9.54 -7.77 13.82
N GLY A 163 8.86 -6.85 13.13
CA GLY A 163 9.33 -6.22 11.90
C GLY A 163 9.22 -7.15 10.69
N ILE A 164 9.28 -6.55 9.52
CA ILE A 164 9.32 -7.26 8.24
C ILE A 164 10.70 -6.99 7.63
N MET A 165 11.52 -8.02 7.53
CA MET A 165 12.89 -7.93 7.05
C MET A 165 13.11 -8.94 5.93
N SER A 166 13.58 -8.48 4.76
CA SER A 166 13.81 -9.36 3.61
C SER A 166 14.76 -8.72 2.60
N LYS A 167 14.90 -9.38 1.44
CA LYS A 167 15.43 -8.78 0.23
C LYS A 167 14.39 -7.77 -0.29
N GLY A 168 14.80 -6.51 -0.46
CA GLY A 168 14.09 -5.50 -1.21
C GLY A 168 14.51 -5.52 -2.67
N VAL A 169 13.56 -5.35 -3.58
CA VAL A 169 13.80 -5.20 -5.02
C VAL A 169 13.19 -3.89 -5.48
N LEU A 170 14.01 -2.98 -5.98
CA LEU A 170 13.53 -1.73 -6.59
C LEU A 170 13.31 -1.91 -8.09
N ILE A 171 12.09 -1.65 -8.53
CA ILE A 171 11.68 -1.59 -9.94
C ILE A 171 11.46 -0.12 -10.28
N ASP A 172 12.45 0.52 -10.90
CA ASP A 172 12.42 1.93 -11.26
C ASP A 172 11.92 2.11 -12.70
N ILE A 173 10.62 2.30 -12.86
CA ILE A 173 10.01 2.36 -14.19
C ILE A 173 10.36 3.64 -14.97
N PRO A 174 10.40 4.84 -14.36
CA PRO A 174 10.93 6.01 -15.05
C PRO A 174 12.32 5.78 -15.66
N LEU A 175 13.24 5.19 -14.89
CA LEU A 175 14.59 4.88 -15.37
C LEU A 175 14.57 3.90 -16.56
N LEU A 176 13.67 2.90 -16.55
CA LEU A 176 13.52 1.97 -17.67
C LEU A 176 13.28 2.71 -18.99
N TYR A 177 12.49 3.78 -18.94
CA TYR A 177 12.09 4.59 -20.08
C TYR A 177 12.92 5.87 -20.29
N GLY A 178 13.97 6.09 -19.50
CA GLY A 178 14.83 7.30 -19.59
C GLY A 178 14.11 8.58 -19.19
N LYS A 179 13.12 8.46 -18.26
CA LYS A 179 12.35 9.57 -17.73
C LYS A 179 12.71 9.83 -16.26
N GLU A 180 12.38 11.01 -15.76
CA GLU A 180 12.48 11.35 -14.32
C GLU A 180 11.27 10.83 -13.54
N TYR A 181 10.09 10.85 -14.16
CA TYR A 181 8.82 10.39 -13.62
C TYR A 181 7.91 9.88 -14.74
N LEU A 182 6.88 9.13 -14.39
CA LEU A 182 5.82 8.69 -15.30
C LEU A 182 4.75 9.78 -15.40
N ASP A 183 4.14 9.90 -16.57
CA ASP A 183 2.99 10.77 -16.75
C ASP A 183 1.81 10.27 -15.90
N ALA A 184 1.05 11.20 -15.30
CA ALA A 184 -0.12 10.88 -14.50
C ALA A 184 -1.12 10.00 -15.30
N GLY A 185 -1.72 9.01 -14.64
CA GLY A 185 -2.58 8.01 -15.28
C GLY A 185 -1.85 6.85 -15.94
N THR A 186 -0.52 6.84 -15.95
CA THR A 186 0.26 5.71 -16.49
C THR A 186 0.04 4.47 -15.64
N LYS A 187 -0.29 3.34 -16.29
CA LYS A 187 -0.42 2.02 -15.68
C LYS A 187 0.82 1.18 -15.95
N ILE A 188 1.54 0.83 -14.90
CA ILE A 188 2.69 -0.06 -14.96
C ILE A 188 2.18 -1.50 -15.13
N THR A 189 2.64 -2.17 -16.17
CA THR A 189 2.19 -3.51 -16.55
C THR A 189 3.18 -4.60 -16.13
N ILE A 190 2.76 -5.86 -16.20
CA ILE A 190 3.66 -7.02 -16.03
C ILE A 190 4.84 -6.92 -16.99
N ASN A 191 4.59 -6.52 -18.25
CA ASN A 191 5.64 -6.42 -19.26
C ASN A 191 6.71 -5.36 -18.90
N ASP A 192 6.34 -4.27 -18.24
CA ASP A 192 7.29 -3.26 -17.77
C ASP A 192 8.19 -3.82 -16.68
N ILE A 193 7.61 -4.60 -15.75
CA ILE A 193 8.37 -5.28 -14.69
C ILE A 193 9.36 -6.27 -15.31
N LEU A 194 8.92 -7.12 -16.25
CA LEU A 194 9.77 -8.11 -16.89
C LEU A 194 10.89 -7.46 -17.72
N LYS A 195 10.61 -6.38 -18.43
CA LYS A 195 11.65 -5.59 -19.13
C LYS A 195 12.66 -4.99 -18.19
N PHE A 196 12.23 -4.50 -17.01
CA PHE A 196 13.14 -3.97 -16.02
C PHE A 196 14.06 -5.07 -15.48
N GLU A 197 13.49 -6.23 -15.13
CA GLU A 197 14.24 -7.39 -14.66
C GLU A 197 15.31 -7.84 -15.67
N GLU A 198 14.94 -7.95 -16.94
CA GLU A 198 15.86 -8.32 -18.02
C GLU A 198 16.98 -7.29 -18.19
N LYS A 199 16.63 -6.00 -18.30
CA LYS A 199 17.58 -4.92 -18.56
C LYS A 199 18.61 -4.74 -17.44
N TYR A 200 18.17 -4.92 -16.19
CA TYR A 200 19.01 -4.65 -15.02
C TYR A 200 19.48 -5.93 -14.31
N ASN A 201 19.23 -7.09 -14.90
CA ASN A 201 19.61 -8.40 -14.38
C ASN A 201 19.21 -8.58 -12.91
N VAL A 202 17.97 -8.28 -12.60
CA VAL A 202 17.36 -8.42 -11.27
C VAL A 202 16.13 -9.30 -11.38
N LYS A 203 15.78 -10.03 -10.32
CA LYS A 203 14.61 -10.90 -10.32
C LYS A 203 13.84 -10.83 -9.01
N ILE A 204 12.53 -10.66 -9.13
CA ILE A 204 11.61 -10.77 -8.02
C ILE A 204 11.42 -12.25 -7.67
N GLU A 205 11.63 -12.60 -6.42
CA GLU A 205 11.58 -13.97 -5.90
C GLU A 205 10.66 -14.07 -4.68
N LYS A 206 10.40 -15.31 -4.26
CA LYS A 206 9.62 -15.61 -3.06
C LYS A 206 10.13 -14.86 -1.83
N GLY A 207 9.20 -14.25 -1.11
CA GLY A 207 9.49 -13.54 0.14
C GLY A 207 10.11 -12.15 -0.06
N ASP A 208 10.26 -11.66 -1.29
CA ASP A 208 10.77 -10.31 -1.53
C ASP A 208 9.76 -9.23 -1.12
N ILE A 209 10.31 -8.05 -0.80
CA ILE A 209 9.59 -6.79 -0.69
C ILE A 209 9.85 -6.03 -2.00
N VAL A 210 8.82 -5.86 -2.81
CA VAL A 210 8.93 -5.22 -4.12
C VAL A 210 8.55 -3.74 -3.99
N LEU A 211 9.44 -2.85 -4.40
CA LEU A 211 9.23 -1.42 -4.42
C LEU A 211 9.15 -0.94 -5.87
N ILE A 212 8.05 -0.30 -6.24
CA ILE A 212 7.83 0.19 -7.61
C ILE A 212 7.83 1.72 -7.58
N ARG A 213 8.85 2.31 -8.24
CA ARG A 213 8.96 3.76 -8.36
C ARG A 213 8.22 4.25 -9.60
N THR A 214 7.35 5.24 -9.40
CA THR A 214 6.67 6.00 -10.46
C THR A 214 7.35 7.34 -10.74
N GLY A 215 8.15 7.85 -9.80
CA GLY A 215 8.76 9.18 -9.83
C GLY A 215 7.81 10.29 -9.38
N ARG A 216 6.74 9.96 -8.66
CA ARG A 216 5.76 10.92 -8.16
C ARG A 216 6.38 12.15 -7.50
N TRP A 217 7.37 11.94 -6.64
CA TRP A 217 7.99 13.03 -5.90
C TRP A 217 8.90 13.91 -6.78
N SER A 218 9.53 13.34 -7.81
CA SER A 218 10.18 14.11 -8.86
C SER A 218 9.16 14.91 -9.67
N GLU A 219 8.02 14.32 -10.04
CA GLU A 219 6.94 15.05 -10.72
C GLU A 219 6.46 16.24 -9.89
N LYS A 220 6.14 16.02 -8.60
CA LYS A 220 5.73 17.08 -7.68
C LYS A 220 6.77 18.20 -7.58
N SER A 221 8.05 17.85 -7.50
CA SER A 221 9.14 18.83 -7.43
C SER A 221 9.27 19.68 -8.70
N ILE A 222 8.97 19.12 -9.86
CA ILE A 222 9.10 19.77 -11.16
C ILE A 222 7.85 20.57 -11.54
N LYS A 223 6.67 19.98 -11.33
CA LYS A 223 5.39 20.54 -11.78
C LYS A 223 4.58 21.24 -10.68
N GLY A 224 4.92 21.02 -9.40
CA GLY A 224 4.11 21.44 -8.27
C GLY A 224 3.05 20.40 -7.87
N ASP A 225 2.10 20.85 -7.04
CA ASP A 225 1.02 19.99 -6.55
C ASP A 225 0.01 19.64 -7.64
N SER A 226 -0.50 18.42 -7.60
CA SER A 226 -1.58 17.92 -8.45
C SER A 226 -2.59 17.14 -7.60
N ASP A 227 -3.81 17.00 -8.10
CA ASP A 227 -4.80 16.13 -7.45
C ASP A 227 -4.46 14.66 -7.71
N TYR A 228 -3.53 14.14 -6.91
CA TYR A 228 -3.02 12.79 -7.02
C TYR A 228 -4.10 11.72 -6.80
N SER A 229 -5.18 12.06 -6.09
CA SER A 229 -6.29 11.15 -5.84
C SER A 229 -7.10 10.85 -7.09
N LYS A 230 -7.15 11.79 -8.04
CA LYS A 230 -7.93 11.66 -9.28
C LYS A 230 -7.13 11.08 -10.44
N VAL A 231 -5.87 11.54 -10.57
CA VAL A 231 -5.02 11.09 -11.69
C VAL A 231 -3.60 10.86 -11.18
N SER A 232 -3.16 9.61 -11.19
CA SER A 232 -1.82 9.23 -10.74
C SER A 232 -1.27 8.04 -11.52
N ALA A 233 0.06 8.03 -11.72
CA ALA A 233 0.73 6.82 -12.17
C ALA A 233 0.75 5.79 -11.04
N GLY A 234 0.59 4.53 -11.39
CA GLY A 234 0.60 3.41 -10.45
C GLY A 234 0.62 2.08 -11.20
N VAL A 235 0.39 0.99 -10.48
CA VAL A 235 0.42 -0.32 -11.11
C VAL A 235 -0.95 -0.71 -11.69
N ASP A 236 -0.95 -1.39 -12.82
CA ASP A 236 -2.13 -2.10 -13.33
C ASP A 236 -2.44 -3.26 -12.36
N TYR A 237 -3.70 -3.41 -11.98
CA TYR A 237 -4.13 -4.45 -11.04
C TYR A 237 -3.71 -5.87 -11.46
N LYS A 238 -3.50 -6.11 -12.75
CA LYS A 238 -3.08 -7.42 -13.29
C LYS A 238 -1.69 -7.84 -12.81
N ILE A 239 -0.85 -6.90 -12.35
CA ILE A 239 0.46 -7.27 -11.81
C ILE A 239 0.34 -8.17 -10.58
N THR A 240 -0.78 -8.11 -9.86
CA THR A 240 -1.00 -8.96 -8.69
C THR A 240 -0.95 -10.44 -9.02
N SER A 241 -1.25 -10.85 -10.26
CA SER A 241 -1.04 -12.25 -10.70
C SER A 241 0.43 -12.64 -10.68
N LEU A 242 1.33 -11.77 -11.14
CA LEU A 242 2.77 -12.01 -11.10
C LEU A 242 3.30 -12.04 -9.66
N LEU A 243 2.84 -11.10 -8.81
CA LEU A 243 3.24 -11.05 -7.42
C LEU A 243 2.78 -12.30 -6.65
N TYR A 244 1.57 -12.78 -6.94
CA TYR A 244 1.03 -14.02 -6.38
C TYR A 244 1.81 -15.25 -6.81
N GLU A 245 2.07 -15.40 -8.10
CA GLU A 245 2.81 -16.53 -8.68
C GLU A 245 4.25 -16.58 -8.13
N ARG A 246 4.87 -15.42 -7.91
CA ARG A 246 6.22 -15.31 -7.34
C ARG A 246 6.27 -15.29 -5.82
N GLN A 247 5.11 -15.37 -5.16
CA GLN A 247 5.01 -15.39 -3.70
C GLN A 247 5.69 -14.18 -3.04
N VAL A 248 5.45 -12.99 -3.59
CA VAL A 248 5.93 -11.72 -3.04
C VAL A 248 5.30 -11.47 -1.67
N SER A 249 6.06 -10.90 -0.74
CA SER A 249 5.58 -10.67 0.63
C SER A 249 4.93 -9.33 0.84
N VAL A 250 5.48 -8.27 0.26
CA VAL A 250 4.99 -6.90 0.42
C VAL A 250 5.17 -6.15 -0.90
N LEU A 251 4.21 -5.34 -1.27
CA LEU A 251 4.32 -4.38 -2.38
C LEU A 251 4.40 -2.98 -1.80
N GLY A 252 5.28 -2.14 -2.35
CA GLY A 252 5.38 -0.74 -1.99
C GLY A 252 5.57 0.17 -3.20
N SER A 253 5.18 1.43 -3.05
CA SER A 253 5.30 2.45 -4.09
C SER A 253 5.56 3.84 -3.50
N ASP A 254 6.02 4.75 -4.33
CA ASP A 254 6.09 6.19 -4.02
C ASP A 254 4.73 6.91 -4.12
N GLY A 255 3.67 6.16 -4.43
CA GLY A 255 2.26 6.56 -4.41
C GLY A 255 1.41 5.63 -3.58
N THR A 256 0.14 5.51 -3.93
CA THR A 256 -0.84 4.60 -3.31
C THR A 256 -0.92 3.26 -4.02
N ASN A 257 0.12 2.80 -4.67
CA ASN A 257 0.18 1.61 -5.51
C ASN A 257 -0.81 1.61 -6.69
N ASP A 258 -2.09 1.88 -6.50
CA ASP A 258 -3.09 1.95 -7.59
C ASP A 258 -2.82 3.09 -8.58
N ALA A 259 -2.94 2.80 -9.88
CA ALA A 259 -3.05 3.85 -10.89
C ALA A 259 -4.44 4.49 -10.85
N GLN A 260 -4.52 5.81 -11.00
CA GLN A 260 -5.80 6.52 -11.12
C GLN A 260 -5.92 7.24 -12.47
N PRO A 261 -7.04 7.06 -13.17
CA PRO A 261 -8.16 6.16 -12.86
C PRO A 261 -7.77 4.67 -13.01
N SER A 262 -8.38 3.82 -12.19
CA SER A 262 -8.08 2.37 -12.16
C SER A 262 -8.33 1.67 -13.51
N GLY A 263 -9.26 2.18 -14.31
CA GLY A 263 -9.73 1.58 -15.54
C GLY A 263 -10.82 0.54 -15.35
N ILE A 264 -11.28 0.35 -14.13
CA ILE A 264 -12.45 -0.46 -13.80
C ILE A 264 -13.48 0.50 -13.22
N PRO A 265 -14.57 0.83 -13.93
CA PRO A 265 -15.51 1.86 -13.49
C PRO A 265 -16.09 1.63 -12.10
N GLU A 266 -16.23 0.36 -11.70
CA GLU A 266 -16.82 -0.04 -10.42
C GLU A 266 -15.79 -0.19 -9.28
N GLU A 267 -14.48 0.06 -9.57
CA GLU A 267 -13.40 -0.20 -8.60
C GLU A 267 -12.42 0.98 -8.50
N GLY A 268 -12.44 1.71 -7.39
CA GLY A 268 -11.52 2.82 -7.15
C GLY A 268 -10.09 2.39 -6.80
N SER A 269 -9.94 1.27 -6.05
CA SER A 269 -8.64 0.79 -5.56
C SER A 269 -8.51 -0.73 -5.74
N PRO A 270 -8.44 -1.21 -6.99
CA PRO A 270 -8.41 -2.65 -7.29
C PRO A 270 -7.14 -3.34 -6.77
N VAL A 271 -5.98 -2.66 -6.77
CA VAL A 271 -4.73 -3.22 -6.24
C VAL A 271 -4.83 -3.43 -4.74
N HIS A 272 -5.30 -2.43 -3.99
CA HIS A 272 -5.51 -2.56 -2.54
C HIS A 272 -6.42 -3.73 -2.20
N LYS A 273 -7.53 -3.90 -2.90
CA LYS A 273 -8.45 -5.02 -2.63
C LYS A 273 -7.83 -6.37 -2.95
N LEU A 274 -7.14 -6.49 -4.09
CA LEU A 274 -6.46 -7.74 -4.47
C LEU A 274 -5.36 -8.09 -3.46
N THR A 275 -4.55 -7.12 -3.06
CA THR A 275 -3.42 -7.35 -2.15
C THR A 275 -3.90 -7.57 -0.72
N LEU A 276 -4.58 -6.61 -0.12
CA LEU A 276 -4.95 -6.67 1.29
C LEU A 276 -6.00 -7.74 1.58
N VAL A 277 -7.05 -7.85 0.76
CA VAL A 277 -8.18 -8.73 1.06
C VAL A 277 -8.00 -10.14 0.50
N SER A 278 -7.67 -10.27 -0.79
CA SER A 278 -7.55 -11.59 -1.43
C SER A 278 -6.23 -12.27 -1.10
N MET A 279 -5.10 -11.58 -1.34
CA MET A 279 -3.78 -12.16 -1.12
C MET A 279 -3.33 -12.16 0.34
N GLY A 280 -3.85 -11.23 1.17
CA GLY A 280 -3.31 -10.94 2.48
C GLY A 280 -1.89 -10.35 2.40
N MET A 281 -1.65 -9.49 1.42
CA MET A 281 -0.36 -8.82 1.19
C MET A 281 -0.43 -7.39 1.72
N PRO A 282 0.36 -7.03 2.75
CA PRO A 282 0.48 -5.66 3.21
C PRO A 282 1.04 -4.75 2.12
N LEU A 283 0.65 -3.46 2.16
CA LEU A 283 1.15 -2.43 1.25
C LEU A 283 2.03 -1.41 1.97
N LEU A 284 2.94 -0.81 1.23
CA LEU A 284 3.70 0.36 1.65
C LEU A 284 3.37 1.50 0.69
N ASP A 285 2.78 2.56 1.22
CA ASP A 285 2.33 3.71 0.46
C ASP A 285 3.20 4.95 0.70
N ASN A 286 3.26 5.81 -0.29
CA ASN A 286 3.91 7.12 -0.25
C ASN A 286 5.40 7.07 0.17
N LEU A 287 6.11 6.03 -0.22
CA LEU A 287 7.54 5.91 0.09
C LEU A 287 8.35 6.99 -0.66
N ASN A 288 9.41 7.48 -0.03
CA ASN A 288 10.42 8.28 -0.71
C ASN A 288 11.40 7.36 -1.46
N LEU A 289 11.11 7.07 -2.71
CA LEU A 289 11.95 6.21 -3.55
C LEU A 289 13.01 6.98 -4.37
N GLU A 290 13.11 8.32 -4.21
CA GLU A 290 14.05 9.13 -4.98
C GLU A 290 15.52 8.88 -4.59
N GLN A 291 15.80 8.79 -3.28
CA GLN A 291 17.17 8.58 -2.83
C GLN A 291 17.65 7.17 -3.09
N ILE A 292 16.79 6.17 -2.90
CA ILE A 292 17.16 4.78 -3.17
C ILE A 292 17.37 4.54 -4.67
N SER A 293 16.58 5.20 -5.54
CA SER A 293 16.79 5.16 -7.00
C SER A 293 18.17 5.67 -7.38
N LYS A 294 18.58 6.84 -6.83
CA LYS A 294 19.92 7.41 -7.06
C LYS A 294 21.03 6.48 -6.58
N GLU A 295 20.90 5.90 -5.39
CA GLU A 295 21.92 5.00 -4.83
C GLU A 295 21.98 3.67 -5.60
N ALA A 296 20.81 3.07 -5.94
CA ALA A 296 20.74 1.85 -6.75
C ALA A 296 21.41 2.04 -8.13
N LYS A 297 21.11 3.17 -8.80
CA LYS A 297 21.72 3.53 -10.08
C LYS A 297 23.25 3.71 -9.96
N LYS A 298 23.72 4.43 -8.93
CA LYS A 298 25.14 4.65 -8.66
C LYS A 298 25.90 3.33 -8.44
N GLN A 299 25.28 2.36 -7.78
CA GLN A 299 25.88 1.06 -7.51
C GLN A 299 25.59 0.03 -8.62
N ASN A 300 24.70 0.33 -9.55
CA ASN A 300 24.13 -0.62 -10.51
C ASN A 300 23.60 -1.87 -9.78
N LYS A 301 22.87 -1.66 -8.67
CA LYS A 301 22.38 -2.72 -7.79
C LYS A 301 20.96 -2.40 -7.36
N TRP A 302 20.02 -3.27 -7.72
CA TRP A 302 18.57 -3.09 -7.55
C TRP A 302 18.00 -3.94 -6.44
N GLU A 303 18.85 -4.71 -5.77
CA GLU A 303 18.55 -5.55 -4.63
C GLU A 303 19.33 -5.07 -3.40
N PHE A 304 18.69 -5.08 -2.24
CA PHE A 304 19.24 -4.60 -0.98
C PHE A 304 18.56 -5.32 0.19
N PHE A 305 19.13 -5.25 1.38
CA PHE A 305 18.40 -5.59 2.59
C PHE A 305 17.41 -4.49 2.91
N ILE A 306 16.15 -4.83 3.24
CA ILE A 306 15.16 -3.87 3.70
C ILE A 306 14.55 -4.29 5.03
N SER A 307 14.32 -3.30 5.89
CA SER A 307 13.66 -3.44 7.18
C SER A 307 12.49 -2.47 7.28
N VAL A 308 11.30 -2.99 7.57
CA VAL A 308 10.07 -2.24 7.79
C VAL A 308 9.59 -2.50 9.21
N GLN A 309 9.46 -1.44 10.02
CA GLN A 309 9.12 -1.52 11.44
C GLN A 309 7.84 -0.74 11.71
N PRO A 310 6.65 -1.37 11.65
CA PRO A 310 5.43 -0.71 12.04
C PRO A 310 5.41 -0.46 13.57
N LEU A 311 4.74 0.61 13.97
CA LEU A 311 4.50 0.89 15.39
C LEU A 311 3.62 -0.21 16.00
N ARG A 312 3.86 -0.53 17.26
CA ARG A 312 3.16 -1.62 17.95
C ARG A 312 1.85 -1.15 18.57
N PHE A 313 0.91 -0.70 17.77
CA PHE A 313 -0.43 -0.39 18.22
C PHE A 313 -1.32 -1.64 18.19
N LYS A 314 -1.91 -1.99 19.35
CA LYS A 314 -2.85 -3.09 19.42
C LYS A 314 -4.12 -2.74 18.61
N GLY A 315 -4.48 -3.60 17.69
CA GLY A 315 -5.67 -3.43 16.85
C GLY A 315 -5.52 -2.35 15.75
N GLY A 316 -4.33 -1.76 15.56
CA GLY A 316 -4.13 -0.77 14.51
C GLY A 316 -4.33 -1.37 13.12
N THR A 317 -4.95 -0.60 12.21
CA THR A 317 -5.21 -1.05 10.83
C THR A 317 -4.02 -0.83 9.90
N GLY A 318 -3.05 -0.05 10.34
CA GLY A 318 -1.81 0.26 9.65
C GLY A 318 -0.85 1.00 10.59
N SER A 319 0.22 1.56 10.04
CA SER A 319 1.22 2.34 10.80
C SER A 319 2.00 3.28 9.90
N PRO A 320 2.30 4.51 10.31
CA PRO A 320 3.38 5.25 9.70
C PRO A 320 4.66 4.44 9.86
N VAL A 321 5.52 4.47 8.85
CA VAL A 321 6.78 3.71 8.86
C VAL A 321 7.94 4.55 8.34
N ASN A 322 9.11 4.30 8.88
CA ASN A 322 10.38 4.68 8.28
C ASN A 322 11.10 3.40 7.84
N ALA A 323 10.76 2.89 6.66
CA ALA A 323 11.44 1.75 6.09
C ALA A 323 12.89 2.12 5.71
N ILE A 324 13.84 1.23 6.00
CA ILE A 324 15.26 1.45 5.74
C ILE A 324 15.79 0.40 4.77
N ALA A 325 16.36 0.87 3.66
CA ALA A 325 17.15 0.04 2.75
C ALA A 325 18.64 0.12 3.12
N LEU A 326 19.34 -1.01 3.03
CA LEU A 326 20.76 -1.11 3.34
C LEU A 326 21.52 -1.78 2.19
N PHE A 327 22.56 -1.10 1.67
CA PHE A 327 23.44 -1.56 0.58
C PHE A 327 24.81 -2.03 1.06
#